data_e48cbda4e160dbaf007984828362078a
#
_entry.id   e48cbda4e160dbaf007984828362078a
#
_cell.length_a   1.000
_cell.length_b   1.000
_cell.length_c   1.000
_cell.angle_alpha   90.00
_cell.angle_beta   90.00
_cell.angle_gamma   90.00
#
_symmetry.space_group_name_H-M   'P 1'
#
loop_
_entity.id
_entity.type
_entity.pdbx_description
1 polymer ?
#
loop_
_entity_poly.entity_id
_entity_poly.type
_entity_poly.pdbx_seq_one_letter_code
_entity_poly.pdbx_strand_id
1 'polypeptide(L)'
;CEQRHSKFILAGEDINWSVESYSIDGQVLDIRTANNKYHLDIPLLGNYQRENAAVAIGIIEILVDHGLSIGENDIYEGFREVEWPCRLEVLQEDPVILADGAHNPHSAAKLTEAITELFPNKNISLILGVSGNKDLKGLIGELAPLAPVSVVATRSRHPMATDPVRIAEEFATFTNKVHKTDNIEDALELSLKISGPDTIILTTGSLFVAAEIREIIKGIKPEIYPAIRR
;
A
#
# COMPACT_ATOMS: atom_id res chain seq x y z
N CYS A 1 22.23 14.93 15.63
CA CYS A 1 23.40 14.14 15.24
C CYS A 1 24.69 14.83 15.67
N GLU A 2 24.92 16.12 15.37
CA GLU A 2 26.16 16.86 15.71
C GLU A 2 26.49 16.81 17.20
N GLN A 3 25.52 17.06 18.11
CA GLN A 3 25.71 17.04 19.55
C GLN A 3 26.14 15.67 20.11
N ARG A 4 25.90 14.58 19.38
CA ARG A 4 26.24 13.21 19.79
C ARG A 4 27.32 12.58 18.92
N HIS A 5 27.92 13.35 18.01
CA HIS A 5 28.91 12.87 17.04
C HIS A 5 28.47 11.65 16.24
N SER A 6 27.14 11.54 15.97
CA SER A 6 26.57 10.47 15.17
C SER A 6 26.62 10.85 13.69
N LYS A 7 27.02 9.90 12.84
CA LYS A 7 26.98 10.05 11.38
C LYS A 7 25.49 10.26 10.97
N PHE A 8 25.24 11.25 10.15
CA PHE A 8 23.93 11.53 9.59
C PHE A 8 23.99 11.29 8.08
N ILE A 9 23.03 10.57 7.55
CA ILE A 9 22.89 10.28 6.11
C ILE A 9 21.42 10.56 5.77
N LEU A 10 21.21 11.41 4.77
CA LEU A 10 19.89 11.83 4.33
C LEU A 10 19.57 11.23 2.94
N ALA A 11 18.53 10.39 2.88
CA ALA A 11 18.02 9.92 1.60
C ALA A 11 17.45 11.09 0.79
N GLY A 12 17.79 11.15 -0.50
CA GLY A 12 17.48 12.27 -1.39
C GLY A 12 18.57 13.32 -1.49
N GLU A 13 19.56 13.35 -0.56
CA GLU A 13 20.74 14.22 -0.61
C GLU A 13 22.04 13.39 -0.70
N ASP A 14 22.31 12.58 0.32
CA ASP A 14 23.53 11.75 0.37
C ASP A 14 23.36 10.43 -0.40
N ILE A 15 22.13 9.92 -0.46
CA ILE A 15 21.75 8.75 -1.24
C ILE A 15 20.68 9.14 -2.24
N ASN A 16 21.01 9.02 -3.52
CA ASN A 16 20.12 9.40 -4.62
C ASN A 16 19.69 8.16 -5.39
N TRP A 17 18.52 8.25 -6.04
CA TRP A 17 18.01 7.18 -6.89
C TRP A 17 17.39 7.70 -8.18
N SER A 18 17.37 6.83 -9.18
CA SER A 18 16.60 7.02 -10.42
C SER A 18 15.83 5.75 -10.73
N VAL A 19 14.68 5.91 -11.38
CA VAL A 19 13.83 4.79 -11.79
C VAL A 19 14.19 4.45 -13.24
N GLU A 20 14.51 3.20 -13.51
CA GLU A 20 14.70 2.69 -14.86
C GLU A 20 13.37 2.17 -15.44
N SER A 21 12.64 1.39 -14.64
CA SER A 21 11.31 0.88 -15.03
C SER A 21 10.38 0.79 -13.82
N TYR A 22 9.07 0.92 -14.10
CA TYR A 22 8.00 0.76 -13.11
C TYR A 22 6.76 0.19 -13.77
N SER A 23 6.29 -0.95 -13.27
CA SER A 23 5.11 -1.65 -13.75
C SER A 23 4.37 -2.34 -12.59
N ILE A 24 3.33 -3.09 -12.91
CA ILE A 24 2.60 -3.92 -11.94
C ILE A 24 3.47 -5.05 -11.35
N ASP A 25 4.55 -5.43 -12.03
CA ASP A 25 5.46 -6.49 -11.60
C ASP A 25 6.52 -5.98 -10.60
N GLY A 26 6.67 -4.65 -10.47
CA GLY A 26 7.68 -4.03 -9.60
C GLY A 26 8.37 -2.84 -10.24
N GLN A 27 9.55 -2.53 -9.74
CA GLN A 27 10.34 -1.40 -10.22
C GLN A 27 11.84 -1.71 -10.19
N VAL A 28 12.56 -1.18 -11.17
CA VAL A 28 14.02 -1.25 -11.24
C VAL A 28 14.60 0.12 -10.90
N LEU A 29 15.48 0.15 -9.93
CA LEU A 29 16.07 1.38 -9.38
C LEU A 29 17.60 1.35 -9.49
N ASP A 30 18.18 2.46 -9.94
CA ASP A 30 19.58 2.75 -9.74
C ASP A 30 19.74 3.61 -8.48
N ILE A 31 20.36 3.06 -7.44
CA ILE A 31 20.67 3.79 -6.19
C ILE A 31 22.16 4.11 -6.14
N ARG A 32 22.50 5.36 -5.79
CA ARG A 32 23.87 5.84 -5.67
C ARG A 32 24.11 6.43 -4.29
N THR A 33 25.13 5.92 -3.64
CA THR A 33 25.69 6.45 -2.41
C THR A 33 27.02 7.17 -2.70
N ALA A 34 27.69 7.68 -1.68
CA ALA A 34 29.03 8.26 -1.83
C ALA A 34 30.05 7.23 -2.32
N ASN A 35 29.89 5.95 -1.98
CA ASN A 35 30.90 4.91 -2.21
C ASN A 35 30.49 3.88 -3.28
N ASN A 36 29.19 3.63 -3.44
CA ASN A 36 28.70 2.49 -4.24
C ASN A 36 27.55 2.88 -5.18
N LYS A 37 27.29 1.97 -6.12
CA LYS A 37 26.12 2.01 -7.01
C LYS A 37 25.43 0.66 -6.97
N TYR A 38 24.11 0.68 -6.87
CA TYR A 38 23.28 -0.52 -6.80
C TYR A 38 22.22 -0.44 -7.90
N HIS A 39 22.07 -1.52 -8.65
CA HIS A 39 20.99 -1.71 -9.62
C HIS A 39 20.02 -2.75 -9.05
N LEU A 40 18.89 -2.30 -8.54
CA LEU A 40 17.99 -3.11 -7.72
C LEU A 40 16.67 -3.38 -8.43
N ASP A 41 16.28 -4.64 -8.47
CA ASP A 41 14.96 -5.10 -8.85
C ASP A 41 14.12 -5.29 -7.58
N ILE A 42 12.99 -4.58 -7.48
CA ILE A 42 12.17 -4.50 -6.27
C ILE A 42 10.72 -4.79 -6.63
N PRO A 43 10.11 -5.89 -6.12
CA PRO A 43 8.73 -6.23 -6.41
C PRO A 43 7.70 -5.33 -5.69
N LEU A 44 8.14 -4.50 -4.74
CA LEU A 44 7.25 -3.62 -4.00
C LEU A 44 6.83 -2.41 -4.82
N LEU A 45 5.52 -2.16 -4.89
CA LEU A 45 4.93 -1.07 -5.63
C LEU A 45 4.82 0.22 -4.80
N GLY A 46 4.76 1.35 -5.51
CA GLY A 46 4.62 2.69 -4.95
C GLY A 46 5.92 3.47 -4.91
N ASN A 47 5.82 4.77 -5.25
CA ASN A 47 6.96 5.69 -5.31
C ASN A 47 7.69 5.85 -3.96
N TYR A 48 6.97 5.74 -2.84
CA TYR A 48 7.53 5.77 -1.50
C TYR A 48 8.48 4.59 -1.20
N GLN A 49 8.41 3.49 -1.95
CA GLN A 49 9.33 2.37 -1.79
C GLN A 49 10.73 2.68 -2.33
N ARG A 50 10.85 3.66 -3.22
CA ARG A 50 12.14 4.14 -3.73
C ARG A 50 12.98 4.78 -2.63
N GLU A 51 12.35 5.64 -1.83
CA GLU A 51 12.98 6.24 -0.64
C GLU A 51 13.27 5.18 0.43
N ASN A 52 12.34 4.25 0.67
CA ASN A 52 12.56 3.14 1.60
C ASN A 52 13.77 2.28 1.17
N ALA A 53 13.92 2.00 -0.12
CA ALA A 53 15.07 1.27 -0.65
C ALA A 53 16.38 2.04 -0.44
N ALA A 54 16.38 3.35 -0.70
CA ALA A 54 17.56 4.19 -0.46
C ALA A 54 17.95 4.19 1.03
N VAL A 55 16.97 4.31 1.94
CA VAL A 55 17.20 4.22 3.39
C VAL A 55 17.75 2.85 3.78
N ALA A 56 17.20 1.77 3.22
CA ALA A 56 17.68 0.41 3.49
C ALA A 56 19.13 0.22 3.05
N ILE A 57 19.51 0.71 1.86
CA ILE A 57 20.92 0.69 1.40
C ILE A 57 21.81 1.48 2.36
N GLY A 58 21.40 2.66 2.79
CA GLY A 58 22.19 3.45 3.75
C GLY A 58 22.42 2.71 5.07
N ILE A 59 21.39 2.01 5.57
CA ILE A 59 21.50 1.18 6.78
C ILE A 59 22.46 0.01 6.55
N ILE A 60 22.33 -0.68 5.42
CA ILE A 60 23.19 -1.82 5.07
C ILE A 60 24.67 -1.38 5.00
N GLU A 61 24.98 -0.28 4.33
CA GLU A 61 26.36 0.25 4.26
C GLU A 61 26.92 0.56 5.66
N ILE A 62 26.13 1.18 6.53
CA ILE A 62 26.54 1.44 7.93
C ILE A 62 26.82 0.12 8.67
N LEU A 63 25.97 -0.91 8.49
CA LEU A 63 26.16 -2.20 9.13
C LEU A 63 27.44 -2.90 8.63
N VAL A 64 27.73 -2.83 7.34
CA VAL A 64 28.96 -3.35 6.75
C VAL A 64 30.19 -2.61 7.30
N ASP A 65 30.15 -1.28 7.38
CA ASP A 65 31.19 -0.45 7.99
C ASP A 65 31.45 -0.83 9.46
N HIS A 66 30.44 -1.33 10.17
CA HIS A 66 30.53 -1.83 11.55
C HIS A 66 30.92 -3.31 11.65
N GLY A 67 31.27 -3.94 10.53
CA GLY A 67 31.83 -5.29 10.50
C GLY A 67 30.82 -6.42 10.26
N LEU A 68 29.57 -6.11 9.89
CA LEU A 68 28.68 -7.16 9.40
C LEU A 68 29.14 -7.65 8.02
N SER A 69 29.17 -8.97 7.84
CA SER A 69 29.48 -9.59 6.56
C SER A 69 28.20 -9.71 5.73
N ILE A 70 27.97 -8.73 4.86
CA ILE A 70 26.87 -8.71 3.89
C ILE A 70 27.51 -8.56 2.51
N GLY A 71 27.33 -9.55 1.65
CA GLY A 71 27.85 -9.56 0.29
C GLY A 71 26.92 -8.76 -0.66
N GLU A 72 27.47 -8.36 -1.80
CA GLU A 72 26.70 -7.67 -2.83
C GLU A 72 25.50 -8.51 -3.32
N ASN A 73 25.73 -9.83 -3.50
CA ASN A 73 24.64 -10.74 -3.90
C ASN A 73 23.53 -10.83 -2.84
N ASP A 74 23.88 -10.78 -1.55
CA ASP A 74 22.87 -10.82 -0.47
C ASP A 74 21.96 -9.60 -0.53
N ILE A 75 22.52 -8.45 -0.93
CA ILE A 75 21.75 -7.20 -1.12
C ILE A 75 20.77 -7.36 -2.29
N TYR A 76 21.25 -7.80 -3.45
CA TYR A 76 20.41 -7.96 -4.64
C TYR A 76 19.30 -9.01 -4.44
N GLU A 77 19.64 -10.15 -3.85
CA GLU A 77 18.66 -11.20 -3.55
C GLU A 77 17.63 -10.72 -2.52
N GLY A 78 18.06 -10.04 -1.46
CA GLY A 78 17.18 -9.51 -0.43
C GLY A 78 16.17 -8.48 -0.98
N PHE A 79 16.58 -7.62 -1.91
CA PHE A 79 15.67 -6.67 -2.55
C PHE A 79 14.72 -7.35 -3.54
N ARG A 80 15.20 -8.33 -4.32
CA ARG A 80 14.40 -9.05 -5.30
C ARG A 80 13.36 -9.97 -4.67
N GLU A 81 13.65 -10.54 -3.50
CA GLU A 81 12.80 -11.51 -2.81
C GLU A 81 11.94 -10.91 -1.70
N VAL A 82 12.00 -9.58 -1.52
CA VAL A 82 11.22 -8.92 -0.47
C VAL A 82 9.72 -9.08 -0.72
N GLU A 83 9.00 -9.58 0.27
CA GLU A 83 7.55 -9.66 0.29
C GLU A 83 7.00 -8.80 1.42
N TRP A 84 6.00 -7.98 1.11
CA TRP A 84 5.29 -7.19 2.12
C TRP A 84 3.79 -7.23 1.87
N PRO A 85 3.10 -8.22 2.42
CA PRO A 85 1.66 -8.36 2.24
C PRO A 85 0.87 -7.11 2.61
N CYS A 86 -0.18 -6.81 1.84
CA CYS A 86 -1.06 -5.65 2.05
C CYS A 86 -0.35 -4.29 1.94
N ARG A 87 0.77 -4.20 1.23
CA ARG A 87 1.47 -2.97 0.91
C ARG A 87 1.45 -2.71 -0.58
N LEU A 88 0.35 -2.18 -1.09
CA LEU A 88 0.02 -2.08 -2.51
C LEU A 88 0.27 -3.42 -3.23
N GLU A 89 -0.23 -4.49 -2.63
CA GLU A 89 -0.07 -5.87 -3.11
C GLU A 89 -1.02 -6.14 -4.27
N VAL A 90 -0.50 -6.70 -5.37
CA VAL A 90 -1.31 -7.25 -6.46
C VAL A 90 -1.80 -8.63 -6.04
N LEU A 91 -3.10 -8.76 -5.80
CA LEU A 91 -3.71 -10.03 -5.42
C LEU A 91 -4.15 -10.86 -6.63
N GLN A 92 -4.53 -10.18 -7.71
CA GLN A 92 -4.98 -10.76 -8.96
C GLN A 92 -4.72 -9.77 -10.10
N GLU A 93 -4.43 -10.27 -11.31
CA GLU A 93 -4.09 -9.45 -12.48
C GLU A 93 -5.27 -9.28 -13.45
N ASP A 94 -6.22 -10.19 -13.48
CA ASP A 94 -7.39 -10.13 -14.36
C ASP A 94 -8.69 -10.60 -13.65
N PRO A 95 -9.59 -9.68 -13.27
CA PRO A 95 -9.35 -8.22 -13.19
C PRO A 95 -8.26 -7.87 -12.17
N VAL A 96 -7.64 -6.72 -12.34
CA VAL A 96 -6.62 -6.25 -11.37
C VAL A 96 -7.28 -5.97 -10.02
N ILE A 97 -6.81 -6.66 -8.99
CA ILE A 97 -7.25 -6.47 -7.60
C ILE A 97 -6.03 -6.15 -6.74
N LEU A 98 -6.08 -5.00 -6.07
CA LEU A 98 -5.02 -4.46 -5.22
C LEU A 98 -5.47 -4.39 -3.77
N ALA A 99 -4.55 -4.69 -2.86
CA ALA A 99 -4.74 -4.52 -1.43
C ALA A 99 -3.67 -3.60 -0.82
N ASP A 100 -4.11 -2.59 -0.07
CA ASP A 100 -3.21 -1.69 0.66
C ASP A 100 -3.73 -1.38 2.05
N GLY A 101 -2.83 -1.36 3.03
CA GLY A 101 -3.13 -1.10 4.44
C GLY A 101 -3.18 0.38 4.83
N ALA A 102 -3.29 1.32 3.90
CA ALA A 102 -3.41 2.75 4.19
C ALA A 102 -4.62 3.01 5.10
N HIS A 103 -4.41 3.77 6.18
CA HIS A 103 -5.40 3.92 7.24
C HIS A 103 -5.38 5.30 7.91
N ASN A 104 -4.66 6.25 7.37
CA ASN A 104 -4.61 7.65 7.78
C ASN A 104 -4.42 8.55 6.55
N PRO A 105 -4.64 9.88 6.65
CA PRO A 105 -4.55 10.78 5.50
C PRO A 105 -3.19 10.70 4.79
N HIS A 106 -2.08 10.70 5.53
CA HIS A 106 -0.75 10.65 4.92
C HIS A 106 -0.54 9.38 4.07
N SER A 107 -0.89 8.20 4.60
CA SER A 107 -0.77 6.94 3.84
C SER A 107 -1.76 6.87 2.67
N ALA A 108 -2.96 7.47 2.80
CA ALA A 108 -3.92 7.57 1.70
C ALA A 108 -3.42 8.47 0.57
N ALA A 109 -2.78 9.62 0.89
CA ALA A 109 -2.13 10.47 -0.10
C ALA A 109 -1.06 9.72 -0.88
N LYS A 110 -0.18 8.98 -0.19
CA LYS A 110 0.86 8.16 -0.84
C LYS A 110 0.29 7.04 -1.71
N LEU A 111 -0.79 6.41 -1.27
CA LEU A 111 -1.49 5.41 -2.06
C LEU A 111 -2.10 6.04 -3.33
N THR A 112 -2.74 7.19 -3.20
CA THR A 112 -3.33 7.94 -4.33
C THR A 112 -2.27 8.33 -5.36
N GLU A 113 -1.11 8.85 -4.92
CA GLU A 113 0.04 9.13 -5.80
C GLU A 113 0.48 7.87 -6.55
N ALA A 114 0.66 6.74 -5.85
CA ALA A 114 1.13 5.49 -6.43
C ALA A 114 0.14 4.89 -7.43
N ILE A 115 -1.16 4.90 -7.13
CA ILE A 115 -2.21 4.41 -8.04
C ILE A 115 -2.29 5.29 -9.30
N THR A 116 -2.20 6.60 -9.15
CA THR A 116 -2.24 7.55 -10.28
C THR A 116 -1.04 7.37 -11.20
N GLU A 117 0.15 7.12 -10.64
CA GLU A 117 1.38 6.87 -11.40
C GLU A 117 1.32 5.53 -12.14
N LEU A 118 0.87 4.46 -11.45
CA LEU A 118 0.89 3.10 -11.98
C LEU A 118 -0.25 2.83 -12.98
N PHE A 119 -1.40 3.47 -12.79
CA PHE A 119 -2.62 3.24 -13.57
C PHE A 119 -3.27 4.54 -14.08
N PRO A 120 -2.57 5.37 -14.85
CA PRO A 120 -2.99 6.74 -15.19
C PRO A 120 -4.30 6.84 -15.97
N ASN A 121 -4.76 5.76 -16.61
CA ASN A 121 -5.95 5.76 -17.47
C ASN A 121 -6.97 4.66 -17.10
N LYS A 122 -6.88 4.12 -15.88
CA LYS A 122 -7.80 3.08 -15.43
C LYS A 122 -8.88 3.64 -14.51
N ASN A 123 -10.06 3.08 -14.61
CA ASN A 123 -11.13 3.31 -13.65
C ASN A 123 -10.81 2.61 -12.32
N ILE A 124 -11.23 3.20 -11.21
CA ILE A 124 -11.04 2.62 -9.88
C ILE A 124 -12.40 2.27 -9.27
N SER A 125 -12.59 1.01 -8.89
CA SER A 125 -13.64 0.57 -7.96
C SER A 125 -13.00 0.44 -6.58
N LEU A 126 -13.45 1.24 -5.61
CA LEU A 126 -12.85 1.32 -4.30
C LEU A 126 -13.64 0.49 -3.29
N ILE A 127 -13.01 -0.50 -2.68
CA ILE A 127 -13.51 -1.18 -1.47
C ILE A 127 -12.86 -0.48 -0.27
N LEU A 128 -13.66 0.16 0.57
CA LEU A 128 -13.18 0.96 1.69
C LEU A 128 -13.76 0.49 3.02
N GLY A 129 -12.88 0.11 3.94
CA GLY A 129 -13.26 -0.17 5.32
C GLY A 129 -12.21 0.36 6.30
N VAL A 130 -12.66 1.02 7.35
CA VAL A 130 -11.81 1.71 8.31
C VAL A 130 -11.98 1.09 9.70
N SER A 131 -10.94 1.13 10.52
CA SER A 131 -10.98 0.58 11.89
C SER A 131 -10.53 1.61 12.93
N GLY A 132 -11.20 1.61 14.09
CA GLY A 132 -10.88 2.47 15.22
C GLY A 132 -11.24 3.94 15.00
N ASN A 133 -10.69 4.80 15.86
CA ASN A 133 -10.90 6.26 15.83
C ASN A 133 -9.91 6.93 14.86
N LYS A 134 -10.00 6.58 13.57
CA LYS A 134 -9.17 7.19 12.54
C LYS A 134 -9.81 8.48 12.02
N ASP A 135 -9.00 9.36 11.46
CA ASP A 135 -9.47 10.52 10.71
C ASP A 135 -10.10 10.07 9.39
N LEU A 136 -11.37 9.68 9.46
CA LEU A 136 -12.13 9.18 8.31
C LEU A 136 -12.26 10.26 7.23
N LYS A 137 -12.52 11.49 7.63
CA LYS A 137 -12.71 12.61 6.71
C LYS A 137 -11.41 12.95 5.95
N GLY A 138 -10.30 13.03 6.67
CA GLY A 138 -9.01 13.27 6.05
C GLY A 138 -8.59 12.12 5.13
N LEU A 139 -8.79 10.87 5.56
CA LEU A 139 -8.49 9.69 4.74
C LEU A 139 -9.31 9.67 3.44
N ILE A 140 -10.62 9.94 3.50
CA ILE A 140 -11.49 9.98 2.32
C ILE A 140 -11.13 11.16 1.42
N GLY A 141 -10.80 12.33 1.99
CA GLY A 141 -10.35 13.50 1.25
C GLY A 141 -9.12 13.21 0.37
N GLU A 142 -8.19 12.39 0.85
CA GLU A 142 -7.01 11.98 0.09
C GLU A 142 -7.27 10.86 -0.93
N LEU A 143 -8.30 10.04 -0.74
CA LEU A 143 -8.70 9.01 -1.72
C LEU A 143 -9.63 9.54 -2.80
N ALA A 144 -10.39 10.60 -2.52
CA ALA A 144 -11.36 11.17 -3.45
C ALA A 144 -10.76 11.63 -4.80
N PRO A 145 -9.51 12.15 -4.88
CA PRO A 145 -8.86 12.49 -6.14
C PRO A 145 -8.68 11.32 -7.12
N LEU A 146 -8.73 10.06 -6.65
CA LEU A 146 -8.79 8.89 -7.53
C LEU A 146 -10.08 8.86 -8.40
N ALA A 147 -11.07 9.70 -8.08
CA ALA A 147 -12.35 9.79 -8.76
C ALA A 147 -13.01 8.41 -9.01
N PRO A 148 -13.17 7.56 -7.95
CA PRO A 148 -13.61 6.19 -8.14
C PRO A 148 -14.97 6.12 -8.85
N VAL A 149 -15.07 5.23 -9.83
CA VAL A 149 -16.33 4.99 -10.57
C VAL A 149 -17.38 4.28 -9.71
N SER A 150 -16.95 3.64 -8.64
CA SER A 150 -17.81 3.07 -7.59
C SER A 150 -17.04 2.98 -6.28
N VAL A 151 -17.75 3.10 -5.16
CA VAL A 151 -17.24 2.90 -3.81
C VAL A 151 -18.11 1.87 -3.10
N VAL A 152 -17.50 0.85 -2.54
CA VAL A 152 -18.17 -0.12 -1.66
C VAL A 152 -17.64 0.07 -0.24
N ALA A 153 -18.41 0.77 0.57
CA ALA A 153 -18.14 0.93 1.99
C ALA A 153 -18.43 -0.40 2.71
N THR A 154 -17.48 -0.88 3.48
CA THR A 154 -17.56 -2.19 4.14
C THR A 154 -16.87 -2.19 5.51
N ARG A 155 -16.89 -3.33 6.19
CA ARG A 155 -16.16 -3.53 7.44
C ARG A 155 -15.44 -4.88 7.47
N SER A 156 -14.31 -4.90 8.15
CA SER A 156 -13.62 -6.12 8.51
C SER A 156 -14.29 -6.82 9.69
N ARG A 157 -13.90 -8.08 9.94
CA ARG A 157 -14.28 -8.84 11.15
C ARG A 157 -13.69 -8.27 12.44
N HIS A 158 -12.75 -7.32 12.32
CA HIS A 158 -12.11 -6.72 13.50
C HIS A 158 -13.14 -5.99 14.38
N PRO A 159 -13.14 -6.21 15.72
CA PRO A 159 -14.16 -5.65 16.63
C PRO A 159 -14.24 -4.11 16.66
N MET A 160 -13.17 -3.42 16.21
CA MET A 160 -13.13 -1.96 16.11
C MET A 160 -13.43 -1.45 14.70
N ALA A 161 -13.99 -2.28 13.82
CA ALA A 161 -14.37 -1.83 12.49
C ALA A 161 -15.43 -0.73 12.54
N THR A 162 -15.25 0.29 11.74
CA THR A 162 -16.21 1.40 11.59
C THR A 162 -17.45 0.92 10.84
N ASP A 163 -18.62 1.41 11.25
CA ASP A 163 -19.88 1.13 10.55
C ASP A 163 -19.80 1.60 9.08
N PRO A 164 -20.11 0.73 8.11
CA PRO A 164 -20.11 1.09 6.68
C PRO A 164 -21.01 2.29 6.35
N VAL A 165 -22.07 2.51 7.11
CA VAL A 165 -22.96 3.68 6.93
C VAL A 165 -22.19 4.99 7.06
N ARG A 166 -21.36 5.12 8.11
CA ARG A 166 -20.55 6.33 8.32
C ARG A 166 -19.54 6.57 7.19
N ILE A 167 -18.93 5.49 6.69
CA ILE A 167 -17.99 5.57 5.56
C ILE A 167 -18.74 6.03 4.29
N ALA A 168 -19.90 5.44 4.03
CA ALA A 168 -20.72 5.77 2.87
C ALA A 168 -21.22 7.21 2.90
N GLU A 169 -21.69 7.70 4.04
CA GLU A 169 -22.16 9.08 4.22
C GLU A 169 -21.04 10.09 3.96
N GLU A 170 -19.83 9.85 4.48
CA GLU A 170 -18.70 10.73 4.23
C GLU A 170 -18.27 10.71 2.77
N PHE A 171 -18.21 9.53 2.12
CA PHE A 171 -17.82 9.41 0.72
C PHE A 171 -18.89 9.95 -0.25
N ALA A 172 -20.16 9.94 0.15
CA ALA A 172 -21.27 10.48 -0.66
C ALA A 172 -21.14 12.00 -0.95
N THR A 173 -20.28 12.70 -0.22
CA THR A 173 -19.96 14.11 -0.51
C THR A 173 -19.13 14.28 -1.80
N PHE A 174 -18.49 13.22 -2.28
CA PHE A 174 -17.63 13.23 -3.48
C PHE A 174 -18.26 12.51 -4.68
N THR A 175 -19.08 11.48 -4.45
CA THR A 175 -19.75 10.72 -5.50
C THR A 175 -21.08 10.13 -5.03
N ASN A 176 -22.03 9.98 -5.96
CA ASN A 176 -23.32 9.31 -5.68
C ASN A 176 -23.30 7.80 -5.92
N LYS A 177 -22.16 7.23 -6.32
CA LYS A 177 -21.98 5.80 -6.62
C LYS A 177 -21.38 5.06 -5.42
N VAL A 178 -22.05 5.17 -4.27
CA VAL A 178 -21.62 4.56 -3.02
C VAL A 178 -22.57 3.45 -2.62
N HIS A 179 -22.01 2.27 -2.43
CA HIS A 179 -22.70 1.05 -1.98
C HIS A 179 -22.22 0.69 -0.56
N LYS A 180 -22.96 -0.19 0.11
CA LYS A 180 -22.64 -0.66 1.46
C LYS A 180 -22.76 -2.17 1.54
N THR A 181 -21.84 -2.80 2.24
CA THR A 181 -21.87 -4.22 2.59
C THR A 181 -21.44 -4.43 4.04
N ASP A 182 -21.81 -5.57 4.61
CA ASP A 182 -21.51 -5.87 6.01
C ASP A 182 -20.24 -6.70 6.20
N ASN A 183 -19.60 -7.14 5.12
CA ASN A 183 -18.38 -7.93 5.13
C ASN A 183 -17.59 -7.73 3.83
N ILE A 184 -16.34 -8.19 3.82
CA ILE A 184 -15.41 -8.02 2.69
C ILE A 184 -15.78 -8.95 1.52
N GLU A 185 -16.33 -10.12 1.78
CA GLU A 185 -16.72 -11.10 0.76
C GLU A 185 -17.81 -10.52 -0.14
N ASP A 186 -18.88 -9.99 0.47
CA ASP A 186 -19.96 -9.31 -0.25
C ASP A 186 -19.44 -8.04 -0.98
N ALA A 187 -18.46 -7.33 -0.39
CA ALA A 187 -17.87 -6.17 -1.03
C ALA A 187 -17.09 -6.52 -2.29
N LEU A 188 -16.33 -7.61 -2.26
CA LEU A 188 -15.60 -8.11 -3.42
C LEU A 188 -16.58 -8.57 -4.51
N GLU A 189 -17.57 -9.39 -4.16
CA GLU A 189 -18.58 -9.88 -5.10
C GLU A 189 -19.32 -8.71 -5.79
N LEU A 190 -19.75 -7.72 -5.01
CA LEU A 190 -20.41 -6.54 -5.55
C LEU A 190 -19.46 -5.74 -6.46
N SER A 191 -18.22 -5.49 -6.04
CA SER A 191 -17.24 -4.76 -6.86
C SER A 191 -16.97 -5.46 -8.18
N LEU A 192 -16.79 -6.78 -8.19
CA LEU A 192 -16.61 -7.58 -9.42
C LEU A 192 -17.82 -7.47 -10.33
N LYS A 193 -19.03 -7.45 -9.79
CA LYS A 193 -20.28 -7.38 -10.57
C LYS A 193 -20.50 -6.02 -11.23
N ILE A 194 -20.12 -4.92 -10.56
CA ILE A 194 -20.37 -3.55 -11.04
C ILE A 194 -19.19 -2.93 -11.79
N SER A 195 -18.01 -3.55 -11.70
CA SER A 195 -16.81 -3.08 -12.38
C SER A 195 -16.83 -3.45 -13.87
N GLY A 196 -16.44 -2.50 -14.71
CA GLY A 196 -16.22 -2.75 -16.13
C GLY A 196 -14.84 -3.37 -16.40
N PRO A 197 -14.57 -3.76 -17.66
CA PRO A 197 -13.35 -4.49 -18.04
C PRO A 197 -12.05 -3.71 -17.80
N ASP A 198 -12.11 -2.37 -17.81
CA ASP A 198 -10.94 -1.49 -17.61
C ASP A 198 -10.88 -0.92 -16.17
N THR A 199 -11.45 -1.63 -15.22
CA THR A 199 -11.55 -1.17 -13.83
C THR A 199 -10.63 -1.98 -12.92
N ILE A 200 -9.87 -1.26 -12.10
CA ILE A 200 -9.06 -1.83 -11.02
C ILE A 200 -9.90 -1.83 -9.75
N ILE A 201 -9.88 -2.92 -9.01
CA ILE A 201 -10.48 -3.01 -7.68
C ILE A 201 -9.39 -2.72 -6.66
N LEU A 202 -9.50 -1.59 -5.96
CA LEU A 202 -8.59 -1.19 -4.90
C LEU A 202 -9.24 -1.37 -3.54
N THR A 203 -8.64 -2.20 -2.68
CA THR A 203 -9.11 -2.42 -1.31
C THR A 203 -8.19 -1.74 -0.31
N THR A 204 -8.73 -0.85 0.54
CA THR A 204 -7.92 -0.05 1.47
C THR A 204 -8.72 0.49 2.67
N GLY A 205 -8.09 1.34 3.48
CA GLY A 205 -8.64 2.04 4.66
C GLY A 205 -8.27 1.37 5.99
N SER A 206 -7.82 0.11 5.96
CA SER A 206 -7.36 -0.61 7.14
C SER A 206 -6.52 -1.82 6.72
N LEU A 207 -5.48 -2.13 7.50
CA LEU A 207 -4.72 -3.36 7.32
C LEU A 207 -5.62 -4.61 7.47
N PHE A 208 -6.63 -4.57 8.35
CA PHE A 208 -7.57 -5.68 8.52
C PHE A 208 -8.42 -5.93 7.27
N VAL A 209 -8.86 -4.86 6.60
CA VAL A 209 -9.62 -4.96 5.35
C VAL A 209 -8.74 -5.51 4.22
N ALA A 210 -7.50 -5.01 4.10
CA ALA A 210 -6.53 -5.50 3.14
C ALA A 210 -6.14 -6.97 3.39
N ALA A 211 -5.99 -7.38 4.66
CA ALA A 211 -5.71 -8.76 5.02
C ALA A 211 -6.88 -9.70 4.68
N GLU A 212 -8.11 -9.29 4.97
CA GLU A 212 -9.29 -10.12 4.71
C GLU A 212 -9.56 -10.32 3.21
N ILE A 213 -9.37 -9.28 2.37
CA ILE A 213 -9.47 -9.46 0.92
C ILE A 213 -8.37 -10.39 0.39
N ARG A 214 -7.16 -10.30 0.96
CA ARG A 214 -6.05 -11.19 0.64
C ARG A 214 -6.35 -12.64 1.03
N GLU A 215 -6.95 -12.87 2.22
CA GLU A 215 -7.39 -14.19 2.66
C GLU A 215 -8.35 -14.83 1.66
N ILE A 216 -9.35 -14.07 1.19
CA ILE A 216 -10.36 -14.55 0.25
C ILE A 216 -9.71 -14.93 -1.09
N ILE A 217 -8.90 -14.05 -1.67
CA ILE A 217 -8.33 -14.25 -3.02
C ILE A 217 -7.25 -15.33 -3.02
N LYS A 218 -6.39 -15.36 -1.99
CA LYS A 218 -5.30 -16.35 -1.89
C LYS A 218 -5.74 -17.68 -1.25
N GLY A 219 -6.99 -17.82 -0.81
CA GLY A 219 -7.49 -19.02 -0.13
C GLY A 219 -6.81 -19.27 1.22
N ILE A 220 -6.39 -18.22 1.92
CA ILE A 220 -5.73 -18.29 3.22
C ILE A 220 -6.79 -18.48 4.31
N LYS A 221 -6.48 -19.34 5.29
CA LYS A 221 -7.39 -19.54 6.43
C LYS A 221 -7.64 -18.21 7.16
N PRO A 222 -8.92 -17.83 7.38
CA PRO A 222 -9.26 -16.59 8.04
C PRO A 222 -8.65 -16.45 9.44
N GLU A 223 -8.09 -15.29 9.73
CA GLU A 223 -7.64 -14.94 11.08
C GLU A 223 -8.82 -14.70 12.00
N ILE A 224 -8.75 -15.22 13.23
CA ILE A 224 -9.76 -15.02 14.26
C ILE A 224 -9.27 -13.94 15.22
N TYR A 225 -9.92 -12.78 15.19
CA TYR A 225 -9.59 -11.70 16.12
C TYR A 225 -10.15 -11.99 17.50
N PRO A 226 -9.35 -11.90 18.57
CA PRO A 226 -9.85 -12.07 19.92
C PRO A 226 -10.87 -10.97 20.26
N ALA A 227 -11.94 -11.35 20.95
CA ALA A 227 -12.90 -10.37 21.45
C ALA A 227 -12.19 -9.36 22.37
N ILE A 228 -12.24 -8.08 22.02
CA ILE A 228 -11.71 -7.03 22.88
C ILE A 228 -12.63 -6.94 24.10
N ARG A 229 -12.16 -7.41 25.26
CA ARG A 229 -12.85 -7.16 26.53
C ARG A 229 -12.79 -5.66 26.81
N ARG A 230 -13.97 -5.03 26.78
CA ARG A 230 -14.15 -3.63 27.18
C ARG A 230 -14.08 -3.50 28.70
#